data_eab49130af8c7e877f280f2dd4d1c473
#
_entry.id   eab49130af8c7e877f280f2dd4d1c473
#
_cell.length_a   1.000
_cell.length_b   1.000
_cell.length_c   1.000
_cell.angle_alpha   90.00
_cell.angle_beta   90.00
_cell.angle_gamma   90.00
#
_symmetry.space_group_name_H-M   'P 1'
#
loop_
_entity.id
_entity.type
_entity.pdbx_description
1 polymer ?
#
loop_
_entity_poly.entity_id
_entity_poly.type
_entity_poly.pdbx_seq_one_letter_code
_entity_poly.pdbx_strand_id
1 'polypeptide(L)'
;MAIVKLRAPLRDLAGGSREVSIDGSSVGEVLQELERQHPRIEGWVLDEHGRVRRHVNVFVNGERVREDAAVASDATVHVLPSISGGER
;
A
#
# COMPACT_ATOMS: atom_id res chain seq x y z
N MET A 1 9.63 -4.27 -11.25
CA MET A 1 9.21 -3.76 -9.93
C MET A 1 7.94 -2.94 -10.09
N ALA A 2 7.04 -3.09 -9.17
CA ALA A 2 5.81 -2.29 -9.21
C ALA A 2 6.09 -0.89 -8.63
N ILE A 3 5.37 0.09 -9.13
CA ILE A 3 5.44 1.44 -8.61
C ILE A 3 4.30 1.60 -7.61
N VAL A 4 4.65 1.87 -6.35
CA VAL A 4 3.66 2.09 -5.31
C VAL A 4 3.52 3.59 -5.09
N LYS A 5 2.32 4.10 -5.28
CA LYS A 5 2.04 5.53 -5.08
C LYS A 5 1.37 5.74 -3.74
N LEU A 6 1.91 6.68 -2.98
CA LEU A 6 1.48 6.94 -1.62
C LEU A 6 0.87 8.32 -1.49
N ARG A 7 -0.10 8.43 -0.60
CA ARG A 7 -0.70 9.70 -0.23
C ARG A 7 -0.54 9.92 1.26
N ALA A 8 -0.76 11.14 1.70
CA ALA A 8 -0.69 11.43 3.12
C ALA A 8 -1.76 10.63 3.86
N PRO A 9 -1.49 10.14 5.05
CA PRO A 9 -0.25 10.35 5.83
C PRO A 9 0.87 9.37 5.49
N LEU A 10 0.61 8.35 4.66
CA LEU A 10 1.63 7.33 4.38
C LEU A 10 2.85 7.93 3.70
N ARG A 11 2.63 8.88 2.80
CA ARG A 11 3.72 9.55 2.11
C ARG A 11 4.68 10.19 3.11
N ASP A 12 4.14 10.86 4.12
CA ASP A 12 4.98 11.52 5.11
C ASP A 12 5.73 10.52 5.96
N LEU A 13 5.10 9.39 6.26
CA LEU A 13 5.74 8.33 7.04
C LEU A 13 6.82 7.60 6.23
N ALA A 14 6.76 7.71 4.92
CA ALA A 14 7.76 7.14 4.04
C ALA A 14 8.82 8.15 3.65
N GLY A 15 9.04 9.16 4.48
CA GLY A 15 10.09 10.14 4.24
C GLY A 15 9.74 11.17 3.17
N GLY A 16 8.45 11.33 2.87
CA GLY A 16 8.00 12.28 1.87
C GLY A 16 7.95 11.71 0.46
N SER A 17 8.27 10.43 0.29
CA SER A 17 8.27 9.80 -1.03
C SER A 17 6.85 9.58 -1.52
N ARG A 18 6.56 10.09 -2.71
CA ARG A 18 5.25 9.89 -3.33
C ARG A 18 5.16 8.56 -4.05
N GLU A 19 6.29 8.07 -4.54
CA GLU A 19 6.37 6.83 -5.30
C GLU A 19 7.54 6.03 -4.80
N VAL A 20 7.34 4.74 -4.66
CA VAL A 20 8.37 3.82 -4.22
C VAL A 20 8.32 2.60 -5.13
N SER A 21 9.48 2.15 -5.61
CA SER A 21 9.56 0.93 -6.43
C SER A 21 9.72 -0.27 -5.50
N ILE A 22 8.80 -1.20 -5.61
CA ILE A 22 8.76 -2.37 -4.71
C ILE A 22 8.65 -3.64 -5.53
N ASP A 23 9.43 -4.66 -5.16
CA ASP A 23 9.32 -5.99 -5.75
C ASP A 23 8.21 -6.77 -5.06
N GLY A 24 7.54 -7.59 -5.85
CA GLY A 24 6.50 -8.47 -5.34
C GLY A 24 5.60 -8.92 -6.48
N SER A 25 5.03 -10.10 -6.35
CA SER A 25 4.14 -10.64 -7.37
C SER A 25 2.67 -10.61 -6.95
N SER A 26 2.41 -10.16 -5.72
CA SER A 26 1.04 -9.96 -5.25
C SER A 26 0.98 -8.68 -4.44
N VAL A 27 -0.23 -8.15 -4.28
CA VAL A 27 -0.44 -6.94 -3.47
C VAL A 27 0.11 -7.16 -2.06
N GLY A 28 -0.18 -8.32 -1.46
CA GLY A 28 0.32 -8.62 -0.12
C GLY A 28 1.82 -8.56 -0.03
N GLU A 29 2.51 -9.14 -1.01
CA GLU A 29 3.97 -9.13 -1.01
C GLU A 29 4.52 -7.72 -1.17
N VAL A 30 3.92 -6.95 -2.09
CA VAL A 30 4.35 -5.57 -2.33
C VAL A 30 4.18 -4.74 -1.07
N LEU A 31 3.04 -4.87 -0.41
CA LEU A 31 2.77 -4.06 0.78
C LEU A 31 3.59 -4.50 1.98
N GLN A 32 3.88 -5.80 2.11
CA GLN A 32 4.76 -6.28 3.17
C GLN A 32 6.17 -5.71 2.98
N GLU A 33 6.64 -5.70 1.74
CA GLU A 33 7.97 -5.16 1.46
C GLU A 33 7.99 -3.65 1.68
N LEU A 34 6.90 -2.96 1.34
CA LEU A 34 6.78 -1.54 1.58
C LEU A 34 6.91 -1.24 3.08
N GLU A 35 6.19 -1.98 3.91
CA GLU A 35 6.24 -1.77 5.35
C GLU A 35 7.62 -2.11 5.91
N ARG A 36 8.27 -3.12 5.34
CA ARG A 36 9.60 -3.50 5.79
C ARG A 36 10.63 -2.40 5.48
N GLN A 37 10.52 -1.78 4.29
CA GLN A 37 11.45 -0.72 3.90
C GLN A 37 11.17 0.58 4.62
N HIS A 38 9.94 0.79 5.06
CA HIS A 38 9.52 2.01 5.74
C HIS A 38 8.85 1.64 7.06
N PRO A 39 9.66 1.35 8.10
CA PRO A 39 9.10 0.85 9.36
C PRO A 39 8.05 1.76 9.99
N ARG A 40 8.06 3.05 9.68
CA ARG A 40 7.07 3.97 10.22
C ARG A 40 5.68 3.71 9.67
N ILE A 41 5.59 2.99 8.54
CA ILE A 41 4.30 2.62 7.94
C ILE A 41 3.79 1.29 8.52
N GLU A 42 4.64 0.55 9.20
CA GLU A 42 4.28 -0.77 9.70
C GLU A 42 3.00 -0.71 10.51
N GLY A 43 2.05 -1.58 10.15
CA GLY A 43 0.76 -1.63 10.82
C GLY A 43 -0.28 -0.65 10.27
N TRP A 44 0.11 0.24 9.36
CA TRP A 44 -0.82 1.20 8.78
C TRP A 44 -1.62 0.62 7.63
N VAL A 45 -1.01 -0.25 6.83
CA VAL A 45 -1.62 -0.77 5.61
C VAL A 45 -2.10 -2.20 5.80
N LEU A 46 -1.25 -3.04 6.37
CA LEU A 46 -1.58 -4.44 6.62
C LEU A 46 -1.78 -4.69 8.11
N ASP A 47 -2.69 -5.60 8.42
CA ASP A 47 -2.86 -6.02 9.81
C ASP A 47 -1.85 -7.11 10.14
N GLU A 48 -1.94 -7.66 11.34
CA GLU A 48 -1.00 -8.66 11.82
C GLU A 48 -1.07 -9.97 11.06
N HIS A 49 -2.13 -10.16 10.27
CA HIS A 49 -2.31 -11.36 9.45
C HIS A 49 -1.91 -11.13 8.00
N GLY A 50 -1.36 -9.96 7.68
CA GLY A 50 -0.95 -9.67 6.33
C GLY A 50 -2.10 -9.27 5.40
N ARG A 51 -3.24 -8.94 5.95
CA ARG A 51 -4.40 -8.53 5.17
C ARG A 51 -4.49 -7.01 5.12
N VAL A 52 -4.97 -6.49 3.99
CA VAL A 52 -5.19 -5.06 3.85
C VAL A 52 -6.24 -4.62 4.87
N ARG A 53 -5.91 -3.58 5.62
CA ARG A 53 -6.82 -3.09 6.65
C ARG A 53 -8.10 -2.57 6.03
N ARG A 54 -9.19 -2.65 6.81
CA ARG A 54 -10.53 -2.32 6.33
C ARG A 54 -10.62 -0.89 5.77
N HIS A 55 -9.92 0.04 6.38
CA HIS A 55 -10.00 1.45 5.99
C HIS A 55 -8.94 1.84 4.95
N VAL A 56 -8.23 0.85 4.39
CA VAL A 56 -7.24 1.10 3.36
C VAL A 56 -7.76 0.55 2.03
N ASN A 57 -7.71 1.38 1.00
CA ASN A 57 -8.09 0.97 -0.34
C ASN A 57 -6.84 0.83 -1.19
N VAL A 58 -6.71 -0.30 -1.88
CA VAL A 58 -5.57 -0.55 -2.75
C VAL A 58 -6.09 -0.74 -4.17
N PHE A 59 -5.47 -0.03 -5.10
CA PHE A 59 -5.81 -0.12 -6.53
C PHE A 59 -4.58 -0.55 -7.31
N VAL A 60 -4.75 -1.51 -8.20
CA VAL A 60 -3.70 -1.91 -9.14
C VAL A 60 -4.18 -1.52 -10.53
N ASN A 61 -3.45 -0.63 -11.17
CA ASN A 61 -3.79 -0.11 -12.50
C ASN A 61 -5.23 0.41 -12.57
N GLY A 62 -5.67 1.03 -11.48
CA GLY A 62 -7.00 1.64 -11.41
C GLY A 62 -8.10 0.72 -10.93
N GLU A 63 -7.80 -0.54 -10.67
CA GLU A 63 -8.80 -1.50 -10.23
C GLU A 63 -8.63 -1.78 -8.73
N ARG A 64 -9.72 -1.68 -7.99
CA ARG A 64 -9.69 -1.94 -6.55
C ARG A 64 -9.47 -3.42 -6.29
N VAL A 65 -8.49 -3.73 -5.44
CA VAL A 65 -8.10 -5.11 -5.17
C VAL A 65 -7.76 -5.29 -3.70
N ARG A 66 -7.50 -6.53 -3.34
CA ARG A 66 -7.08 -6.87 -1.99
C ARG A 66 -5.71 -7.57 -2.05
N GLU A 67 -5.25 -8.05 -0.89
CA GLU A 67 -3.89 -8.58 -0.75
C GLU A 67 -3.59 -9.78 -1.64
N ASP A 68 -4.61 -10.52 -2.08
CA ASP A 68 -4.40 -11.71 -2.89
C ASP A 68 -4.28 -11.43 -4.39
N ALA A 69 -4.47 -10.18 -4.79
CA ALA A 69 -4.40 -9.83 -6.21
C ALA A 69 -2.98 -9.92 -6.73
N ALA A 70 -2.84 -10.38 -7.98
CA ALA A 70 -1.54 -10.44 -8.63
C ALA A 70 -1.09 -9.04 -9.04
N VAL A 71 0.23 -8.83 -9.03
CA VAL A 71 0.82 -7.56 -9.43
C VAL A 71 1.88 -7.83 -10.49
N ALA A 72 1.68 -7.28 -11.69
CA ALA A 72 2.66 -7.39 -12.76
C ALA A 72 3.86 -6.50 -12.45
N SER A 73 4.99 -6.80 -13.08
CA SER A 73 6.23 -6.09 -12.78
C SER A 73 6.18 -4.61 -13.17
N ASP A 74 5.26 -4.24 -14.06
CA ASP A 74 5.12 -2.85 -14.48
C ASP A 74 3.84 -2.21 -13.94
N ALA A 75 3.22 -2.82 -12.94
CA ALA A 75 1.97 -2.33 -12.40
C ALA A 75 2.16 -1.09 -11.54
N THR A 76 1.11 -0.27 -11.48
CA THR A 76 1.07 0.86 -10.56
C THR A 76 0.08 0.52 -9.44
N VAL A 77 0.56 0.60 -8.21
CA VAL A 77 -0.23 0.27 -7.03
C VAL A 77 -0.48 1.56 -6.26
N HIS A 78 -1.76 1.92 -6.11
CA HIS A 78 -2.15 3.08 -5.31
C HIS A 78 -2.62 2.62 -3.95
N VAL A 79 -2.08 3.22 -2.89
CA VAL A 79 -2.50 2.91 -1.53
C VAL A 79 -3.16 4.15 -0.95
N LEU A 80 -4.46 4.07 -0.73
CA LEU A 80 -5.27 5.21 -0.30
C LEU A 80 -5.90 4.91 1.05
N PRO A 81 -5.29 5.35 2.14
CA PRO A 81 -5.92 5.18 3.43
C PRO A 81 -7.16 6.05 3.49
N SER A 82 -8.23 5.48 3.98
CA SER A 82 -9.46 6.22 4.14
C SER A 82 -9.33 7.05 5.41
N ILE A 83 -9.36 8.34 5.27
CA ILE A 83 -9.40 9.21 6.43
C ILE A 83 -10.86 9.35 6.76
N SER A 84 -11.31 8.44 7.49
CA SER A 84 -12.66 8.57 7.89
C SER A 84 -12.70 9.41 9.10
N GLY A 85 -12.41 10.48 8.89
CA GLY A 85 -12.71 11.23 9.96
C GLY A 85 -14.12 11.05 10.26
N GLY A 86 -13.91 10.93 10.10
CA GLY A 86 -14.71 11.03 10.18
C GLY A 86 -15.68 10.48 10.14
N GLU A 87 -15.71 10.12 10.09
CA GLU A 87 -16.45 9.64 10.06
C GLU A 87 -16.92 9.37 10.87
N ARG A 88 -17.04 9.76 11.30
CA ARG A 88 -17.49 9.71 11.96
C ARG A 88 -17.85 9.45 12.25
#